data_f4cf7fa6dc102963ffd6f423eb5c20b4
#
_entry.id   f4cf7fa6dc102963ffd6f423eb5c20b4
#
_cell.length_a   1.000
_cell.length_b   1.000
_cell.length_c   1.000
_cell.angle_alpha   90.00
_cell.angle_beta   90.00
_cell.angle_gamma   90.00
#
_symmetry.space_group_name_H-M   'P 1'
#
loop_
_entity.id
_entity.type
_entity.pdbx_description
1 polymer ?
#
loop_
_entity_poly.entity_id
_entity_poly.type
_entity_poly.pdbx_seq_one_letter_code
_entity_poly.pdbx_strand_id
1 'polypeptide(L)'
;AKEYITNTYLNYLANSNNTYSSAELRKMGLFDAAGSRSYLLNPTEAKSHMLTLKRSLKDSGKITNWSTPVDEKMILEYMRNPTSNKMVKNQYDLYRNKNEYIDRLNKLIPMEILMPLGGAGFVGNELNKE
;
A
#
# COMPACT_ATOMS: atom_id res chain seq x y z
N ALA A 1 9.31 14.02 -12.72
CA ALA A 1 8.45 12.85 -12.89
C ALA A 1 8.06 12.24 -11.57
N LYS A 2 9.05 12.03 -10.70
CA LYS A 2 8.75 11.44 -9.40
C LYS A 2 7.83 12.35 -8.57
N GLU A 3 8.13 13.62 -8.57
CA GLU A 3 7.32 14.57 -7.83
C GLU A 3 5.92 14.69 -8.43
N TYR A 4 5.85 14.66 -9.75
CA TYR A 4 4.57 14.71 -10.43
C TYR A 4 3.70 13.51 -10.05
N ILE A 5 4.29 12.32 -10.04
CA ILE A 5 3.56 11.11 -9.68
C ILE A 5 3.07 11.20 -8.24
N THR A 6 3.91 11.73 -7.35
CA THR A 6 3.55 11.91 -5.95
C THR A 6 2.36 12.85 -5.81
N ASN A 7 2.40 13.98 -6.51
CA ASN A 7 1.31 14.94 -6.44
C ASN A 7 0.02 14.38 -7.03
N THR A 8 0.14 13.63 -8.10
CA THR A 8 -1.01 12.98 -8.71
C THR A 8 -1.67 12.01 -7.74
N TYR A 9 -0.87 11.22 -7.04
CA TYR A 9 -1.39 10.29 -6.06
C TYR A 9 -2.10 11.01 -4.91
N LEU A 10 -1.47 12.05 -4.38
CA LEU A 10 -2.09 12.85 -3.33
C LEU A 10 -3.41 13.46 -3.76
N ASN A 11 -3.42 14.04 -4.95
CA ASN A 11 -4.63 14.66 -5.47
C ASN A 11 -5.73 13.62 -5.65
N TYR A 12 -5.35 12.44 -6.12
CA TYR A 12 -6.31 11.36 -6.27
C TYR A 12 -6.94 11.00 -4.94
N LEU A 13 -6.14 10.80 -3.91
CA LEU A 13 -6.64 10.43 -2.60
C LEU A 13 -7.47 11.55 -1.96
N ALA A 14 -7.02 12.78 -2.13
CA ALA A 14 -7.68 13.91 -1.49
C ALA A 14 -9.01 14.26 -2.15
N ASN A 15 -9.10 14.09 -3.47
CA ASN A 15 -10.26 14.54 -4.23
C ASN A 15 -11.21 13.43 -4.61
N SER A 16 -10.88 12.18 -4.32
CA SER A 16 -11.76 11.07 -4.64
C SER A 16 -12.55 10.68 -3.40
N ASN A 17 -13.68 10.01 -3.63
CA ASN A 17 -14.44 9.48 -2.51
C ASN A 17 -13.93 8.12 -2.06
N ASN A 18 -12.71 7.78 -2.43
CA ASN A 18 -12.16 6.47 -2.11
C ASN A 18 -11.69 6.35 -0.67
N THR A 19 -11.45 7.48 -0.01
CA THR A 19 -11.03 7.46 1.40
C THR A 19 -12.03 8.20 2.26
N TYR A 20 -12.13 7.76 3.51
CA TYR A 20 -12.98 8.41 4.50
C TYR A 20 -12.31 9.65 5.04
N SER A 21 -13.12 10.63 5.44
CA SER A 21 -12.61 11.79 6.16
C SER A 21 -12.30 11.41 7.61
N SER A 22 -11.54 12.27 8.30
CA SER A 22 -11.26 12.05 9.71
C SER A 22 -12.55 11.99 10.54
N ALA A 23 -13.50 12.85 10.22
CA ALA A 23 -14.77 12.85 10.94
C ALA A 23 -15.53 11.55 10.74
N GLU A 24 -15.53 11.04 9.51
CA GLU A 24 -16.20 9.77 9.23
C GLU A 24 -15.53 8.61 9.97
N LEU A 25 -14.20 8.60 9.97
CA LEU A 25 -13.46 7.56 10.67
C LEU A 25 -13.76 7.57 12.17
N ARG A 26 -13.85 8.75 12.76
CA ARG A 26 -14.17 8.85 14.18
C ARG A 26 -15.57 8.35 14.47
N LYS A 27 -16.51 8.68 13.60
CA LYS A 27 -17.88 8.17 13.73
C LYS A 27 -17.95 6.66 13.70
N MET A 28 -17.04 6.05 12.94
CA MET A 28 -16.97 4.59 12.81
C MET A 28 -16.20 3.94 13.93
N GLY A 29 -15.67 4.74 14.86
CA GLY A 29 -14.86 4.21 15.95
C GLY A 29 -13.43 3.88 15.55
N LEU A 30 -13.00 4.31 14.39
CA LEU A 30 -11.65 4.04 13.86
C LEU A 30 -10.73 5.21 14.19
N PHE A 31 -10.48 5.41 15.48
CA PHE A 31 -9.76 6.57 15.96
C PHE A 31 -8.30 6.58 15.54
N ASP A 32 -7.67 5.41 15.52
CA ASP A 32 -6.27 5.33 15.11
C ASP A 32 -6.10 5.68 13.64
N ALA A 33 -7.03 5.19 12.81
CA ALA A 33 -7.00 5.53 11.40
C ALA A 33 -7.23 7.03 11.20
N ALA A 34 -8.14 7.61 11.97
CA ALA A 34 -8.41 9.04 11.89
C ALA A 34 -7.16 9.85 12.26
N GLY A 35 -6.47 9.46 13.32
CA GLY A 35 -5.27 10.16 13.77
C GLY A 35 -4.10 10.01 12.83
N SER A 36 -4.05 8.92 12.08
CA SER A 36 -2.95 8.64 11.15
C SER A 36 -3.24 9.08 9.73
N ARG A 37 -4.42 9.63 9.47
CA ARG A 37 -4.88 9.89 8.11
C ARG A 37 -3.93 10.76 7.30
N SER A 38 -3.54 11.91 7.84
CA SER A 38 -2.65 12.81 7.11
C SER A 38 -1.33 12.14 6.77
N TYR A 39 -0.78 11.43 7.74
CA TYR A 39 0.46 10.70 7.56
C TYR A 39 0.32 9.66 6.45
N LEU A 40 -0.78 8.91 6.49
CA LEU A 40 -0.98 7.81 5.55
C LEU A 40 -1.43 8.28 4.16
N LEU A 41 -1.83 9.54 4.02
CA LEU A 41 -2.09 10.11 2.71
C LEU A 41 -0.81 10.56 2.01
N ASN A 42 0.30 10.63 2.73
CA ASN A 42 1.59 10.91 2.11
C ASN A 42 1.97 9.73 1.23
N PRO A 43 2.26 9.95 -0.06
CA PRO A 43 2.51 8.83 -0.98
C PRO A 43 3.67 7.93 -0.57
N THR A 44 4.72 8.50 -0.02
CA THR A 44 5.86 7.72 0.43
C THR A 44 5.47 6.80 1.57
N GLU A 45 4.75 7.32 2.55
CA GLU A 45 4.30 6.51 3.68
C GLU A 45 3.28 5.48 3.24
N ALA A 46 2.38 5.86 2.35
CA ALA A 46 1.37 4.93 1.85
C ALA A 46 2.02 3.73 1.17
N LYS A 47 2.99 3.99 0.30
CA LYS A 47 3.71 2.91 -0.38
C LYS A 47 4.47 2.04 0.60
N SER A 48 5.11 2.67 1.57
CA SER A 48 5.89 1.94 2.57
C SER A 48 5.05 0.91 3.31
N HIS A 49 3.87 1.31 3.74
CA HIS A 49 3.00 0.40 4.50
C HIS A 49 2.37 -0.66 3.63
N MET A 50 2.03 -0.34 2.39
CA MET A 50 1.55 -1.37 1.46
C MET A 50 2.64 -2.39 1.17
N LEU A 51 3.89 -1.95 1.01
CA LEU A 51 5.00 -2.87 0.80
C LEU A 51 5.26 -3.72 2.04
N THR A 52 5.07 -3.17 3.22
CA THR A 52 5.19 -3.94 4.47
C THR A 52 4.24 -5.14 4.43
N LEU A 53 2.99 -4.90 4.03
CA LEU A 53 2.02 -5.98 3.90
C LEU A 53 2.47 -7.00 2.87
N LYS A 54 2.85 -6.55 1.69
CA LYS A 54 3.26 -7.48 0.62
C LYS A 54 4.48 -8.29 1.01
N ARG A 55 5.46 -7.67 1.66
CA ARG A 55 6.63 -8.41 2.13
C ARG A 55 6.26 -9.47 3.13
N SER A 56 5.37 -9.15 4.05
CA SER A 56 4.93 -10.12 5.02
C SER A 56 4.24 -11.31 4.35
N LEU A 57 3.40 -11.04 3.37
CA LEU A 57 2.72 -12.10 2.63
C LEU A 57 3.72 -12.96 1.84
N LYS A 58 4.73 -12.32 1.26
CA LYS A 58 5.74 -13.05 0.51
C LYS A 58 6.61 -13.89 1.44
N ASP A 59 7.04 -13.32 2.54
CA ASP A 59 7.91 -14.02 3.48
C ASP A 59 7.21 -15.21 4.13
N SER A 60 5.90 -15.13 4.30
CA SER A 60 5.12 -16.22 4.87
C SER A 60 4.63 -17.22 3.82
N GLY A 61 4.98 -17.02 2.56
CA GLY A 61 4.61 -17.94 1.50
C GLY A 61 3.20 -17.78 0.98
N LYS A 62 2.47 -16.75 1.41
CA LYS A 62 1.12 -16.51 0.93
C LYS A 62 1.11 -16.06 -0.52
N ILE A 63 2.13 -15.35 -0.94
CA ILE A 63 2.35 -15.04 -2.34
C ILE A 63 3.75 -15.52 -2.71
N THR A 64 3.91 -15.95 -3.97
CA THR A 64 5.18 -16.53 -4.41
C THR A 64 6.15 -15.50 -4.96
N ASN A 65 5.61 -14.42 -5.53
CA ASN A 65 6.45 -13.33 -6.03
C ASN A 65 5.66 -12.03 -5.91
N TRP A 66 6.31 -10.92 -6.29
CA TRP A 66 5.71 -9.61 -6.12
C TRP A 66 4.50 -9.37 -7.03
N SER A 67 4.37 -10.16 -8.09
CA SER A 67 3.26 -10.05 -9.02
C SER A 67 2.07 -10.93 -8.66
N THR A 68 2.22 -11.80 -7.69
CA THR A 68 1.12 -12.65 -7.26
C THR A 68 -0.01 -11.79 -6.72
N PRO A 69 -1.23 -11.96 -7.23
CA PRO A 69 -2.34 -11.13 -6.76
C PRO A 69 -2.64 -11.35 -5.28
N VAL A 70 -2.91 -10.26 -4.60
CA VAL A 70 -3.34 -10.28 -3.20
C VAL A 70 -4.84 -9.99 -3.21
N ASP A 71 -5.60 -10.75 -2.46
CA ASP A 71 -7.05 -10.54 -2.35
C ASP A 71 -7.41 -10.10 -0.93
N GLU A 72 -8.69 -9.77 -0.75
CA GLU A 72 -9.16 -9.28 0.53
C GLU A 72 -8.97 -10.30 1.64
N LYS A 73 -9.17 -11.57 1.33
CA LYS A 73 -9.03 -12.62 2.34
C LYS A 73 -7.63 -12.64 2.93
N MET A 74 -6.62 -12.52 2.08
CA MET A 74 -5.22 -12.47 2.54
C MET A 74 -4.98 -11.26 3.45
N ILE A 75 -5.55 -10.13 3.08
CA ILE A 75 -5.39 -8.90 3.86
C ILE A 75 -6.03 -9.04 5.23
N LEU A 76 -7.25 -9.57 5.27
CA LEU A 76 -7.97 -9.73 6.52
C LEU A 76 -7.28 -10.75 7.42
N GLU A 77 -6.75 -11.82 6.85
CA GLU A 77 -5.99 -12.79 7.63
C GLU A 77 -4.76 -12.17 8.24
N TYR A 78 -4.05 -11.36 7.45
CA TYR A 78 -2.88 -10.66 7.97
C TYR A 78 -3.26 -9.78 9.16
N MET A 79 -4.33 -9.02 9.02
CA MET A 79 -4.73 -8.07 10.06
C MET A 79 -5.25 -8.73 11.33
N ARG A 80 -5.70 -9.97 11.24
CA ARG A 80 -6.14 -10.70 12.43
C ARG A 80 -4.98 -11.18 13.29
N ASN A 81 -3.78 -11.21 12.74
CA ASN A 81 -2.59 -11.63 13.48
C ASN A 81 -2.24 -10.54 14.50
N PRO A 82 -2.10 -10.89 15.80
CA PRO A 82 -1.75 -9.87 16.81
C PRO A 82 -0.43 -9.17 16.57
N THR A 83 0.47 -9.78 15.80
CA THR A 83 1.77 -9.17 15.52
C THR A 83 1.77 -8.34 14.24
N SER A 84 0.60 -8.20 13.59
CA SER A 84 0.53 -7.42 12.36
C SER A 84 0.82 -5.94 12.62
N ASN A 85 1.31 -5.28 11.58
CA ASN A 85 1.63 -3.86 11.65
C ASN A 85 0.34 -3.06 11.71
N LYS A 86 0.16 -2.28 12.77
CA LYS A 86 -1.07 -1.53 12.98
C LYS A 86 -1.30 -0.45 11.94
N MET A 87 -0.24 0.09 11.37
CA MET A 87 -0.39 1.12 10.35
C MET A 87 -0.92 0.53 9.04
N VAL A 88 -0.64 -0.74 8.78
CA VAL A 88 -1.25 -1.42 7.63
C VAL A 88 -2.76 -1.47 7.81
N LYS A 89 -3.22 -1.80 9.01
CA LYS A 89 -4.66 -1.82 9.29
C LYS A 89 -5.26 -0.42 9.17
N ASN A 90 -4.58 0.57 9.74
CA ASN A 90 -5.07 1.94 9.67
C ASN A 90 -5.20 2.40 8.22
N GLN A 91 -4.23 2.06 7.39
CA GLN A 91 -4.27 2.43 5.99
C GLN A 91 -5.43 1.75 5.26
N TYR A 92 -5.63 0.47 5.51
CA TYR A 92 -6.76 -0.24 4.92
C TYR A 92 -8.07 0.39 5.34
N ASP A 93 -8.18 0.76 6.62
CA ASP A 93 -9.39 1.37 7.15
C ASP A 93 -9.70 2.73 6.55
N LEU A 94 -8.69 3.43 6.05
CA LEU A 94 -8.92 4.72 5.40
C LEU A 94 -9.76 4.58 4.13
N TYR A 95 -9.66 3.47 3.44
CA TYR A 95 -10.28 3.35 2.12
C TYR A 95 -11.75 3.04 2.26
N ARG A 96 -12.58 3.90 1.68
CA ARG A 96 -13.99 3.65 1.54
C ARG A 96 -14.22 2.54 0.51
N ASN A 97 -13.46 2.61 -0.57
CA ASN A 97 -13.52 1.61 -1.63
C ASN A 97 -12.35 0.65 -1.45
N LYS A 98 -12.63 -0.53 -0.89
CA LYS A 98 -11.59 -1.51 -0.63
C LYS A 98 -10.97 -2.07 -1.89
N ASN A 99 -11.73 -2.12 -2.98
CA ASN A 99 -11.18 -2.58 -4.25
C ASN A 99 -10.10 -1.65 -4.76
N GLU A 100 -10.21 -0.37 -4.47
CA GLU A 100 -9.19 0.58 -4.85
C GLU A 100 -7.90 0.35 -4.07
N TYR A 101 -8.02 0.06 -2.78
CA TYR A 101 -6.85 -0.30 -1.97
C TYR A 101 -6.15 -1.53 -2.55
N ILE A 102 -6.93 -2.56 -2.85
CA ILE A 102 -6.40 -3.82 -3.37
C ILE A 102 -5.73 -3.61 -4.73
N ASP A 103 -6.35 -2.82 -5.59
CA ASP A 103 -5.79 -2.52 -6.90
C ASP A 103 -4.44 -1.84 -6.79
N ARG A 104 -4.33 -0.85 -5.91
CA ARG A 104 -3.07 -0.14 -5.71
C ARG A 104 -2.01 -1.05 -5.10
N LEU A 105 -2.41 -1.86 -4.14
CA LEU A 105 -1.51 -2.83 -3.52
C LEU A 105 -0.93 -3.77 -4.57
N ASN A 106 -1.78 -4.27 -5.46
CA ASN A 106 -1.36 -5.24 -6.46
C ASN A 106 -0.45 -4.65 -7.53
N LYS A 107 -0.46 -3.33 -7.69
CA LYS A 107 0.42 -2.67 -8.65
C LYS A 107 1.78 -2.31 -8.08
N LEU A 108 1.96 -2.46 -6.76
CA LEU A 108 3.21 -2.06 -6.13
C LEU A 108 4.27 -3.13 -6.25
N ILE A 109 5.47 -2.68 -6.59
CA ILE A 109 6.66 -3.52 -6.64
C ILE A 109 7.76 -2.76 -5.92
N PRO A 110 8.56 -3.45 -5.07
CA PRO A 110 9.64 -2.76 -4.36
C PRO A 110 10.61 -2.11 -5.34
N MET A 111 11.13 -0.95 -4.94
CA MET A 111 12.03 -0.19 -5.80
C MET A 111 13.26 -1.00 -6.18
N GLU A 112 13.76 -1.83 -5.28
CA GLU A 112 14.95 -2.62 -5.56
C GLU A 112 14.72 -3.62 -6.69
N ILE A 113 13.47 -3.97 -6.97
CA ILE A 113 13.16 -4.83 -8.11
C ILE A 113 13.14 -4.01 -9.40
N LEU A 114 12.65 -2.77 -9.30
CA LEU A 114 12.57 -1.88 -10.45
C LEU A 114 13.91 -1.26 -10.80
N MET A 115 14.80 -1.16 -9.81
CA MET A 115 16.12 -0.54 -9.97
C MET A 115 17.17 -1.62 -9.89
N PRO A 116 17.52 -2.22 -10.99
CA PRO A 116 18.48 -3.33 -10.99
C PRO A 116 19.79 -2.95 -10.37
N LEU A 117 20.47 -3.94 -9.84
CA LEU A 117 21.79 -3.77 -9.29
C LEU A 117 22.73 -3.28 -10.38
N GLY A 118 23.81 -2.65 -9.96
CA GLY A 118 24.72 -2.10 -10.92
C GLY A 118 24.35 -0.70 -11.30
N GLY A 119 23.38 -0.21 -10.64
CA GLY A 119 22.98 1.13 -10.89
C GLY A 119 21.71 1.21 -11.65
N ALA A 120 21.15 2.36 -11.60
CA ALA A 120 19.87 2.61 -12.19
C ALA A 120 19.87 2.36 -13.69
N GLY A 121 21.03 2.18 -14.25
CA GLY A 121 21.13 2.17 -15.68
C GLY A 121 20.56 0.96 -16.36
N PHE A 122 20.21 -0.08 -15.66
CA PHE A 122 19.79 -1.27 -16.39
C PHE A 122 18.48 -1.84 -15.90
N VAL A 123 17.68 -1.02 -15.33
CA VAL A 123 16.42 -1.47 -14.76
C VAL A 123 15.61 -2.36 -15.69
N GLY A 124 15.38 -1.90 -16.90
CA GLY A 124 14.57 -2.67 -17.82
C GLY A 124 15.17 -4.01 -18.14
N ASN A 125 16.47 -4.03 -18.24
CA ASN A 125 17.16 -5.25 -18.56
C ASN A 125 16.95 -6.31 -17.47
N GLU A 126 17.09 -5.89 -16.24
CA GLU A 126 16.95 -6.82 -15.15
C GLU A 126 15.50 -7.31 -15.01
N LEU A 127 14.57 -6.42 -15.20
CA LEU A 127 13.16 -6.79 -15.14
C LEU A 127 12.82 -7.80 -16.21
N ASN A 128 13.39 -7.64 -17.38
CA ASN A 128 13.10 -8.54 -18.48
C ASN A 128 13.63 -9.93 -18.25
N LYS A 129 14.62 -10.07 -17.41
CA LYS A 129 15.15 -11.39 -17.08
C LYS A 129 14.30 -12.13 -16.09
N GLU A 130 13.44 -11.42 -15.43
CA GLU A 130 12.55 -12.02 -14.47
C GLU A 130 11.25 -12.40 -15.12
#